data_c06be06305350d35c80012109b934b65
#
_entry.id   c06be06305350d35c80012109b934b65
#
_cell.length_a   1.000
_cell.length_b   1.000
_cell.length_c   1.000
_cell.angle_alpha   90.00
_cell.angle_beta   90.00
_cell.angle_gamma   90.00
#
_symmetry.space_group_name_H-M   'P 1'
#
loop_
_entity.id
_entity.type
_entity.pdbx_description
1 polymer ?
#
loop_
_entity_poly.entity_id
_entity_poly.type
_entity_poly.pdbx_seq_one_letter_code
_entity_poly.pdbx_strand_id
1 'polypeptide(L)'
;RDIDEVAVVAGATDEAVDVSRETWTPALTATPSSGLPREEEAAREQIAAVLPDADAQTPLATAVANDARKRITLSGRTVPRPPRTRILTVANQKGGVGKTTTTVNVAAALSQAGSTVLVIDLDPQGNASTALGIPHHAEVPSVYDVLVDGRPISEVVQECADLPGLVCVPATIDLAGAEIELVSLVARETRLQRAVTTYVEERAAAGD
;
A
#
# COMPACT_ATOMS: atom_id res chain seq x y z
N ARG A 1 -22.62 10.55 -6.76
CA ARG A 1 -21.64 9.77 -7.59
C ARG A 1 -20.58 9.29 -6.62
N ASP A 2 -20.75 8.08 -6.16
CA ASP A 2 -19.85 7.44 -5.21
C ASP A 2 -18.50 7.20 -5.89
N ILE A 3 -17.47 7.85 -5.40
CA ILE A 3 -16.08 7.59 -5.79
C ILE A 3 -15.46 6.84 -4.62
N ASP A 4 -15.43 5.49 -4.75
CA ASP A 4 -14.64 4.67 -3.82
C ASP A 4 -13.16 4.89 -4.12
N GLU A 5 -12.44 5.51 -3.23
CA GLU A 5 -11.05 5.90 -3.41
C GLU A 5 -10.18 5.25 -2.33
N VAL A 6 -9.05 4.66 -2.72
CA VAL A 6 -8.05 4.12 -1.79
C VAL A 6 -6.70 4.74 -2.13
N ALA A 7 -6.09 5.41 -1.17
CA ALA A 7 -4.79 6.02 -1.31
C ALA A 7 -3.70 5.13 -0.71
N VAL A 8 -2.61 4.94 -1.44
CA VAL A 8 -1.39 4.29 -0.95
C VAL A 8 -0.30 5.35 -0.86
N VAL A 9 0.25 5.53 0.33
CA VAL A 9 1.36 6.45 0.56
C VAL A 9 2.60 5.63 0.86
N ALA A 10 3.62 5.70 0.00
CA ALA A 10 4.89 5.04 0.23
C ALA A 10 6.01 6.08 0.44
N GLY A 11 6.75 5.99 1.54
CA GLY A 11 7.72 7.00 1.95
C GLY A 11 9.17 6.52 2.02
N ALA A 12 10.09 7.46 1.78
CA ALA A 12 11.47 7.45 2.23
C ALA A 12 11.75 8.76 2.96
N THR A 13 12.59 8.70 3.96
CA THR A 13 13.00 9.84 4.79
C THR A 13 13.75 10.91 3.98
N ASP A 14 13.50 12.18 4.33
CA ASP A 14 14.16 13.41 3.88
C ASP A 14 13.79 13.94 2.48
N GLU A 15 12.71 14.67 2.39
CA GLU A 15 12.45 15.93 1.68
C GLU A 15 10.97 16.18 1.46
N ALA A 16 10.56 17.45 1.34
CA ALA A 16 9.18 17.92 1.29
C ALA A 16 8.26 17.17 0.29
N VAL A 17 7.03 16.93 0.70
CA VAL A 17 5.98 16.34 -0.13
C VAL A 17 5.64 17.26 -1.30
N ASP A 18 6.05 16.92 -2.51
CA ASP A 18 5.63 17.58 -3.73
C ASP A 18 4.49 16.78 -4.39
N VAL A 19 3.31 17.37 -4.39
CA VAL A 19 2.09 16.80 -5.00
C VAL A 19 1.99 17.28 -6.45
N SER A 20 3.01 17.02 -7.27
CA SER A 20 2.95 17.33 -8.70
C SER A 20 2.61 16.09 -9.53
N ARG A 21 1.71 16.29 -10.51
CA ARG A 21 1.39 15.30 -11.55
C ARG A 21 2.57 15.15 -12.50
N GLU A 22 3.58 14.42 -12.11
CA GLU A 22 4.62 14.01 -13.07
C GLU A 22 4.36 12.59 -13.56
N THR A 23 4.36 12.44 -14.88
CA THR A 23 4.37 11.14 -15.55
C THR A 23 5.69 10.44 -15.25
N TRP A 24 5.63 9.41 -14.41
CA TRP A 24 6.78 8.61 -14.06
C TRP A 24 7.20 7.71 -15.24
N THR A 25 8.42 7.86 -15.71
CA THR A 25 9.10 6.88 -16.58
C THR A 25 10.06 6.06 -15.72
N PRO A 26 9.87 4.74 -15.58
CA PRO A 26 10.79 3.92 -14.79
C PRO A 26 12.14 3.85 -15.47
N ALA A 27 13.16 4.41 -14.84
CA ALA A 27 14.53 4.09 -15.19
C ALA A 27 14.86 2.67 -14.66
N LEU A 28 14.70 1.66 -15.51
CA LEU A 28 15.09 0.29 -15.23
C LEU A 28 16.62 0.12 -15.32
N THR A 29 17.35 0.79 -14.43
CA THR A 29 18.77 0.50 -14.20
C THR A 29 18.95 0.12 -12.73
N ALA A 30 18.34 -0.99 -12.32
CA ALA A 30 18.70 -1.62 -11.07
C ALA A 30 19.90 -2.53 -11.33
N THR A 31 21.08 -2.07 -10.95
CA THR A 31 22.24 -2.95 -10.76
C THR A 31 21.88 -3.92 -9.63
N PRO A 32 21.98 -5.25 -9.82
CA PRO A 32 21.70 -6.18 -8.74
C PRO A 32 22.73 -5.96 -7.63
N SER A 33 22.29 -5.55 -6.44
CA SER A 33 23.15 -5.56 -5.26
C SER A 33 23.47 -7.02 -4.93
N SER A 34 24.70 -7.38 -5.09
CA SER A 34 25.27 -8.69 -4.76
C SER A 34 25.12 -8.97 -3.27
N GLY A 35 24.48 -10.09 -2.93
CA GLY A 35 24.69 -10.70 -1.63
C GLY A 35 23.47 -11.20 -0.89
N LEU A 36 22.76 -12.17 -1.46
CA LEU A 36 22.04 -13.13 -0.62
C LEU A 36 23.04 -14.12 -0.02
N PRO A 37 22.84 -14.59 1.21
CA PRO A 37 23.64 -15.68 1.76
C PRO A 37 23.64 -16.86 0.78
N ARG A 38 24.80 -17.47 0.53
CA ARG A 38 24.96 -18.61 -0.40
C ARG A 38 23.98 -19.76 -0.15
N GLU A 39 23.55 -19.94 1.10
CA GLU A 39 22.57 -20.96 1.49
C GLU A 39 21.17 -20.68 0.93
N GLU A 40 20.73 -19.41 0.88
CA GLU A 40 19.46 -19.03 0.29
C GLU A 40 19.45 -19.14 -1.23
N GLU A 41 20.59 -18.86 -1.87
CA GLU A 41 20.75 -19.00 -3.31
C GLU A 41 20.70 -20.47 -3.73
N ALA A 42 21.36 -21.36 -2.97
CA ALA A 42 21.32 -22.80 -3.19
C ALA A 42 19.91 -23.39 -2.94
N ALA A 43 19.21 -22.93 -1.92
CA ALA A 43 17.82 -23.36 -1.66
C ALA A 43 16.88 -22.94 -2.78
N ARG A 44 17.06 -21.74 -3.35
CA ARG A 44 16.31 -21.24 -4.50
C ARG A 44 16.56 -22.04 -5.78
N GLU A 45 17.82 -22.39 -6.06
CA GLU A 45 18.15 -23.25 -7.19
C GLU A 45 17.54 -24.64 -7.05
N GLN A 46 17.57 -25.21 -5.83
CA GLN A 46 16.95 -26.52 -5.58
C GLN A 46 15.43 -26.49 -5.76
N ILE A 47 14.74 -25.44 -5.27
CA ILE A 47 13.30 -25.29 -5.47
C ILE A 47 12.97 -25.03 -6.95
N ALA A 48 13.76 -24.24 -7.65
CA ALA A 48 13.56 -23.98 -9.08
C ALA A 48 13.78 -25.25 -9.94
N ALA A 49 14.68 -26.12 -9.51
CA ALA A 49 14.97 -27.40 -10.20
C ALA A 49 13.85 -28.45 -10.01
N VAL A 50 13.05 -28.34 -8.93
CA VAL A 50 11.92 -29.27 -8.64
C VAL A 50 10.62 -28.83 -9.33
N LEU A 51 10.55 -27.57 -9.79
CA LEU A 51 9.37 -27.07 -10.51
C LEU A 51 9.28 -27.74 -11.88
N PRO A 52 8.10 -28.25 -12.28
CA PRO A 52 7.92 -28.89 -13.59
C PRO A 52 8.27 -27.91 -14.71
N ASP A 53 8.93 -28.43 -15.75
CA ASP A 53 9.24 -27.65 -16.94
C ASP A 53 7.96 -27.08 -17.58
N ALA A 54 8.12 -25.94 -18.26
CA ALA A 54 7.00 -25.23 -18.90
C ALA A 54 6.26 -26.04 -19.97
N ASP A 55 6.82 -27.18 -20.39
CA ASP A 55 6.25 -28.13 -21.34
C ASP A 55 5.30 -29.17 -20.70
N ALA A 56 5.04 -29.07 -19.39
CA ALA A 56 4.03 -29.91 -18.75
C ALA A 56 2.65 -29.66 -19.39
N GLN A 57 2.07 -30.69 -19.92
CA GLN A 57 0.90 -30.71 -20.82
C GLN A 57 -0.40 -30.08 -20.30
N THR A 58 -0.40 -29.41 -19.19
CA THR A 58 -1.56 -28.70 -18.62
C THR A 58 -1.32 -27.20 -18.50
N PRO A 59 -2.18 -26.35 -19.12
CA PRO A 59 -2.03 -24.89 -19.03
C PRO A 59 -1.97 -24.36 -17.58
N LEU A 60 -2.68 -25.02 -16.66
CA LEU A 60 -2.68 -24.67 -15.24
C LEU A 60 -1.34 -24.96 -14.57
N ALA A 61 -0.74 -26.11 -14.81
CA ALA A 61 0.57 -26.46 -14.25
C ALA A 61 1.66 -25.49 -14.73
N THR A 62 1.63 -25.12 -16.00
CA THR A 62 2.52 -24.12 -16.59
C THR A 62 2.33 -22.74 -15.95
N ALA A 63 1.09 -22.31 -15.72
CA ALA A 63 0.79 -21.04 -15.07
C ALA A 63 1.30 -21.01 -13.62
N VAL A 64 1.07 -22.08 -12.85
CA VAL A 64 1.54 -22.21 -11.46
C VAL A 64 3.07 -22.23 -11.40
N ALA A 65 3.74 -22.99 -12.26
CA ALA A 65 5.20 -23.04 -12.32
C ALA A 65 5.80 -21.67 -12.68
N ASN A 66 5.22 -20.96 -13.63
CA ASN A 66 5.66 -19.62 -14.00
C ASN A 66 5.44 -18.59 -12.87
N ASP A 67 4.33 -18.68 -12.14
CA ASP A 67 4.08 -17.81 -10.98
C ASP A 67 5.09 -18.12 -9.86
N ALA A 68 5.33 -19.38 -9.55
CA ALA A 68 6.32 -19.79 -8.57
C ALA A 68 7.74 -19.31 -8.94
N ARG A 69 8.14 -19.46 -10.20
CA ARG A 69 9.45 -18.93 -10.68
C ARG A 69 9.54 -17.42 -10.54
N LYS A 70 8.48 -16.68 -10.90
CA LYS A 70 8.42 -15.23 -10.71
C LYS A 70 8.57 -14.84 -9.24
N ARG A 71 7.85 -15.51 -8.35
CA ARG A 71 7.94 -15.28 -6.89
C ARG A 71 9.36 -15.51 -6.37
N ILE A 72 9.99 -16.63 -6.77
CA ILE A 72 11.39 -16.94 -6.38
C ILE A 72 12.35 -15.89 -6.93
N THR A 73 12.20 -15.46 -8.18
CA THR A 73 13.06 -14.45 -8.81
C THR A 73 12.90 -13.08 -8.16
N LEU A 74 11.69 -12.74 -7.70
CA LEU A 74 11.38 -11.44 -7.09
C LEU A 74 11.61 -11.44 -5.58
N SER A 75 11.56 -12.60 -4.91
CA SER A 75 11.80 -12.69 -3.48
C SER A 75 13.25 -12.32 -3.16
N GLY A 76 13.43 -11.40 -2.19
CA GLY A 76 14.73 -10.86 -1.79
C GLY A 76 15.29 -9.76 -2.69
N ARG A 77 14.57 -9.30 -3.70
CA ARG A 77 14.91 -8.05 -4.37
C ARG A 77 14.44 -6.89 -3.51
N THR A 78 15.38 -6.12 -2.99
CA THR A 78 15.05 -4.82 -2.41
C THR A 78 14.83 -3.82 -3.53
N VAL A 79 13.68 -3.17 -3.51
CA VAL A 79 13.41 -2.05 -4.42
C VAL A 79 14.10 -0.81 -3.85
N PRO A 80 14.81 -0.02 -4.66
CA PRO A 80 15.37 1.26 -4.19
C PRO A 80 14.25 2.12 -3.61
N ARG A 81 14.45 2.62 -2.40
CA ARG A 81 13.49 3.53 -1.79
C ARG A 81 13.40 4.81 -2.64
N PRO A 82 12.21 5.33 -2.88
CA PRO A 82 12.08 6.60 -3.57
C PRO A 82 12.74 7.72 -2.74
N PRO A 83 13.35 8.72 -3.39
CA PRO A 83 14.02 9.82 -2.68
C PRO A 83 13.06 10.70 -1.88
N ARG A 84 11.77 10.58 -2.11
CA ARG A 84 10.68 11.29 -1.41
C ARG A 84 9.45 10.41 -1.32
N THR A 85 8.57 10.70 -0.37
CA THR A 85 7.28 10.03 -0.23
C THR A 85 6.47 10.14 -1.52
N ARG A 86 5.87 9.04 -1.94
CA ARG A 86 4.99 8.96 -3.11
C ARG A 86 3.56 8.71 -2.66
N ILE A 87 2.63 9.51 -3.17
CA ILE A 87 1.19 9.32 -2.97
C ILE A 87 0.63 8.71 -4.25
N LEU A 88 0.00 7.55 -4.11
CA LEU A 88 -0.67 6.82 -5.17
C LEU A 88 -2.15 6.75 -4.85
N THR A 89 -3.01 7.20 -5.76
CA THR A 89 -4.45 7.11 -5.61
C THR A 89 -4.99 6.08 -6.59
N VAL A 90 -5.75 5.11 -6.08
CA VAL A 90 -6.45 4.10 -6.88
C VAL A 90 -7.94 4.39 -6.83
N ALA A 91 -8.46 5.02 -7.86
CA ALA A 91 -9.86 5.45 -7.95
C ALA A 91 -10.52 4.97 -9.24
N ASN A 92 -11.79 4.58 -9.15
CA ASN A 92 -12.63 4.29 -10.32
C ASN A 92 -14.11 4.39 -9.89
N GLN A 93 -14.94 4.99 -10.74
CA GLN A 93 -16.38 5.14 -10.51
C GLN A 93 -17.15 3.81 -10.62
N LYS A 94 -16.58 2.82 -11.29
CA LYS A 94 -17.23 1.52 -11.50
C LYS A 94 -16.91 0.57 -10.35
N GLY A 95 -17.91 -0.02 -9.74
CA GLY A 95 -17.77 -1.09 -8.75
C GLY A 95 -17.16 -2.37 -9.35
N GLY A 96 -16.49 -3.18 -8.53
CA GLY A 96 -16.00 -4.51 -8.93
C GLY A 96 -14.82 -4.53 -9.91
N VAL A 97 -14.17 -3.41 -10.20
CA VAL A 97 -13.02 -3.35 -11.16
C VAL A 97 -11.67 -3.68 -10.55
N GLY A 98 -11.63 -4.08 -9.28
CA GLY A 98 -10.41 -4.50 -8.61
C GLY A 98 -9.61 -3.38 -7.93
N LYS A 99 -10.20 -2.22 -7.62
CA LYS A 99 -9.53 -1.12 -6.90
C LYS A 99 -8.85 -1.59 -5.61
N THR A 100 -9.65 -2.11 -4.69
CA THR A 100 -9.19 -2.62 -3.39
C THR A 100 -8.14 -3.72 -3.56
N THR A 101 -8.41 -4.69 -4.44
CA THR A 101 -7.46 -5.78 -4.74
C THR A 101 -6.12 -5.24 -5.24
N THR A 102 -6.14 -4.28 -6.17
CA THR A 102 -4.92 -3.66 -6.70
C THR A 102 -4.16 -2.94 -5.60
N THR A 103 -4.85 -2.11 -4.81
CA THR A 103 -4.24 -1.34 -3.72
C THR A 103 -3.57 -2.24 -2.70
N VAL A 104 -4.29 -3.23 -2.17
CA VAL A 104 -3.78 -4.13 -1.13
C VAL A 104 -2.58 -4.92 -1.65
N ASN A 105 -2.64 -5.45 -2.88
CA ASN A 105 -1.53 -6.21 -3.44
C ASN A 105 -0.30 -5.32 -3.73
N VAL A 106 -0.48 -4.09 -4.22
CA VAL A 106 0.63 -3.15 -4.43
C VAL A 106 1.25 -2.76 -3.09
N ALA A 107 0.44 -2.44 -2.09
CA ALA A 107 0.91 -2.09 -0.76
C ALA A 107 1.71 -3.24 -0.12
N ALA A 108 1.18 -4.46 -0.17
CA ALA A 108 1.87 -5.65 0.33
C ALA A 108 3.19 -5.91 -0.40
N ALA A 109 3.21 -5.79 -1.73
CA ALA A 109 4.43 -5.98 -2.52
C ALA A 109 5.50 -4.93 -2.20
N LEU A 110 5.12 -3.68 -2.02
CA LEU A 110 6.04 -2.60 -1.62
C LEU A 110 6.61 -2.83 -0.20
N SER A 111 5.76 -3.23 0.76
CA SER A 111 6.18 -3.57 2.11
C SER A 111 7.17 -4.74 2.10
N GLN A 112 6.86 -5.84 1.39
CA GLN A 112 7.74 -6.99 1.22
C GLN A 112 9.07 -6.64 0.52
N ALA A 113 9.06 -5.60 -0.31
CA ALA A 113 10.27 -5.07 -0.95
C ALA A 113 11.07 -4.09 -0.05
N GLY A 114 10.66 -3.92 1.22
CA GLY A 114 11.36 -3.12 2.23
C GLY A 114 10.96 -1.65 2.29
N SER A 115 9.85 -1.27 1.65
CA SER A 115 9.31 0.09 1.77
C SER A 115 8.41 0.21 2.99
N THR A 116 8.39 1.39 3.62
CA THR A 116 7.34 1.76 4.58
C THR A 116 6.11 2.22 3.79
N VAL A 117 4.94 1.66 4.10
CA VAL A 117 3.71 1.90 3.32
C VAL A 117 2.56 2.27 4.24
N LEU A 118 1.88 3.38 3.96
CA LEU A 118 0.61 3.74 4.56
C LEU A 118 -0.52 3.49 3.54
N VAL A 119 -1.50 2.70 3.93
CA VAL A 119 -2.78 2.56 3.22
C VAL A 119 -3.82 3.41 3.93
N ILE A 120 -4.57 4.21 3.19
CA ILE A 120 -5.74 4.92 3.70
C ILE A 120 -6.95 4.38 2.96
N ASP A 121 -7.83 3.70 3.69
CA ASP A 121 -9.08 3.17 3.16
C ASP A 121 -10.14 4.29 3.17
N LEU A 122 -10.68 4.60 2.01
CA LEU A 122 -11.71 5.65 1.83
C LEU A 122 -13.05 5.04 1.37
N ASP A 123 -13.17 3.72 1.42
CA ASP A 123 -14.43 3.02 1.14
C ASP A 123 -15.17 2.75 2.47
N PRO A 124 -16.41 3.28 2.68
CA PRO A 124 -17.18 3.01 3.90
C PRO A 124 -17.42 1.53 4.19
N GLN A 125 -17.26 0.67 3.16
CA GLN A 125 -17.36 -0.79 3.33
C GLN A 125 -16.12 -1.40 4.00
N GLY A 126 -15.00 -0.68 4.11
CA GLY A 126 -13.78 -1.14 4.78
C GLY A 126 -13.13 -2.36 4.12
N ASN A 127 -13.29 -2.50 2.80
CA ASN A 127 -12.80 -3.69 2.09
C ASN A 127 -11.26 -3.82 2.11
N ALA A 128 -10.53 -2.71 2.06
CA ALA A 128 -9.07 -2.74 2.20
C ALA A 128 -8.66 -3.04 3.64
N SER A 129 -9.35 -2.46 4.60
CA SER A 129 -9.16 -2.73 6.04
C SER A 129 -9.35 -4.22 6.35
N THR A 130 -10.45 -4.83 5.83
CA THR A 130 -10.71 -6.27 5.95
C THR A 130 -9.56 -7.10 5.35
N ALA A 131 -9.15 -6.77 4.12
CA ALA A 131 -8.13 -7.53 3.41
C ALA A 131 -6.74 -7.44 4.06
N LEU A 132 -6.48 -6.38 4.82
CA LEU A 132 -5.25 -6.17 5.60
C LEU A 132 -5.35 -6.69 7.04
N GLY A 133 -6.48 -7.30 7.44
CA GLY A 133 -6.70 -7.81 8.79
C GLY A 133 -6.84 -6.72 9.85
N ILE A 134 -7.20 -5.50 9.44
CA ILE A 134 -7.33 -4.35 10.34
C ILE A 134 -8.75 -4.27 10.92
N PRO A 135 -8.91 -4.17 12.26
CA PRO A 135 -10.18 -3.89 12.89
C PRO A 135 -10.80 -2.58 12.37
N HIS A 136 -12.08 -2.62 12.02
CA HIS A 136 -12.80 -1.47 11.44
C HIS A 136 -14.29 -1.44 11.81
N HIS A 137 -14.66 -1.89 13.03
CA HIS A 137 -16.01 -1.72 13.57
C HIS A 137 -16.23 -0.27 14.05
N ALA A 138 -17.47 0.13 14.27
CA ALA A 138 -17.87 1.51 14.51
C ALA A 138 -17.16 2.26 15.65
N GLU A 139 -16.59 1.55 16.62
CA GLU A 139 -15.88 2.18 17.75
C GLU A 139 -14.35 2.34 17.50
N VAL A 140 -13.88 1.87 16.34
CA VAL A 140 -12.44 1.95 15.99
C VAL A 140 -12.13 3.31 15.39
N PRO A 141 -11.09 4.02 15.87
CA PRO A 141 -10.62 5.22 15.20
C PRO A 141 -10.33 4.97 13.72
N SER A 142 -10.85 5.82 12.85
CA SER A 142 -10.91 5.60 11.42
C SER A 142 -10.58 6.86 10.61
N VAL A 143 -10.57 6.76 9.31
CA VAL A 143 -10.43 7.92 8.43
C VAL A 143 -11.54 8.95 8.62
N TYR A 144 -12.71 8.54 9.12
CA TYR A 144 -13.79 9.46 9.49
C TYR A 144 -13.29 10.49 10.53
N ASP A 145 -12.67 10.03 11.61
CA ASP A 145 -12.12 10.91 12.68
C ASP A 145 -11.07 11.88 12.12
N VAL A 146 -10.26 11.43 11.17
CA VAL A 146 -9.28 12.30 10.50
C VAL A 146 -9.98 13.39 9.69
N LEU A 147 -11.01 13.01 8.92
CA LEU A 147 -11.69 13.92 8.00
C LEU A 147 -12.65 14.88 8.71
N VAL A 148 -13.43 14.40 9.66
CA VAL A 148 -14.50 15.16 10.32
C VAL A 148 -13.98 15.83 11.59
N ASP A 149 -13.34 15.09 12.48
CA ASP A 149 -12.87 15.60 13.76
C ASP A 149 -11.49 16.27 13.70
N GLY A 150 -10.74 16.04 12.61
CA GLY A 150 -9.40 16.59 12.44
C GLY A 150 -8.35 15.88 13.29
N ARG A 151 -8.61 14.61 13.63
CA ARG A 151 -7.71 13.80 14.44
C ARG A 151 -6.43 13.47 13.66
N PRO A 152 -5.24 13.51 14.29
CA PRO A 152 -3.99 13.15 13.62
C PRO A 152 -4.00 11.71 13.12
N ILE A 153 -3.39 11.45 11.96
CA ILE A 153 -3.26 10.08 11.42
C ILE A 153 -2.48 9.19 12.39
N SER A 154 -1.48 9.74 13.10
CA SER A 154 -0.69 9.02 14.11
C SER A 154 -1.51 8.40 15.24
N GLU A 155 -2.72 8.93 15.54
CA GLU A 155 -3.63 8.40 16.55
C GLU A 155 -4.63 7.36 16.02
N VAL A 156 -4.75 7.24 14.70
CA VAL A 156 -5.77 6.43 14.03
C VAL A 156 -5.15 5.24 13.31
N VAL A 157 -3.91 5.38 12.85
CA VAL A 157 -3.19 4.38 12.07
C VAL A 157 -2.97 3.10 12.86
N GLN A 158 -3.11 1.95 12.20
CA GLN A 158 -2.92 0.62 12.76
C GLN A 158 -1.87 -0.17 11.98
N GLU A 159 -1.08 -0.97 12.66
CA GLU A 159 -0.08 -1.85 12.05
C GLU A 159 -0.72 -3.12 11.48
N CYS A 160 -0.26 -3.55 10.31
CA CYS A 160 -0.64 -4.82 9.72
C CYS A 160 0.27 -5.92 10.26
N ALA A 161 -0.28 -6.81 11.10
CA ALA A 161 0.50 -7.83 11.81
C ALA A 161 1.32 -8.75 10.88
N ASP A 162 0.78 -9.08 9.71
CA ASP A 162 1.41 -9.99 8.74
C ASP A 162 2.35 -9.30 7.73
N LEU A 163 2.41 -7.97 7.75
CA LEU A 163 3.17 -7.18 6.77
C LEU A 163 3.98 -6.08 7.47
N PRO A 164 5.18 -6.41 7.99
CA PRO A 164 6.05 -5.44 8.64
C PRO A 164 6.34 -4.23 7.76
N GLY A 165 6.18 -3.02 8.30
CA GLY A 165 6.35 -1.77 7.55
C GLY A 165 5.11 -1.33 6.75
N LEU A 166 4.00 -2.08 6.82
CA LEU A 166 2.72 -1.66 6.28
C LEU A 166 1.79 -1.26 7.43
N VAL A 167 1.24 -0.07 7.34
CA VAL A 167 0.25 0.47 8.27
C VAL A 167 -1.01 0.91 7.50
N CYS A 168 -2.15 0.91 8.19
CA CYS A 168 -3.43 1.27 7.57
C CYS A 168 -4.23 2.24 8.44
N VAL A 169 -4.80 3.25 7.81
CA VAL A 169 -5.90 4.04 8.38
C VAL A 169 -7.20 3.40 7.88
N PRO A 170 -7.97 2.76 8.77
CA PRO A 170 -9.16 2.03 8.36
C PRO A 170 -10.32 2.96 8.00
N ALA A 171 -11.26 2.45 7.21
CA ALA A 171 -12.58 3.03 7.07
C ALA A 171 -13.59 2.26 7.92
N THR A 172 -14.57 2.97 8.45
CA THR A 172 -15.73 2.42 9.11
C THR A 172 -17.01 2.84 8.39
N ILE A 173 -18.13 2.26 8.75
CA ILE A 173 -19.44 2.61 8.18
C ILE A 173 -19.80 4.10 8.40
N ASP A 174 -19.23 4.72 9.43
CA ASP A 174 -19.45 6.14 9.76
C ASP A 174 -19.00 7.06 8.63
N LEU A 175 -18.02 6.62 7.83
CA LEU A 175 -17.55 7.36 6.66
C LEU A 175 -18.66 7.64 5.63
N ALA A 176 -19.71 6.81 5.58
CA ALA A 176 -20.87 7.06 4.72
C ALA A 176 -21.64 8.34 5.09
N GLY A 177 -21.56 8.76 6.36
CA GLY A 177 -22.14 10.03 6.83
C GLY A 177 -21.22 11.24 6.64
N ALA A 178 -19.93 11.02 6.46
CA ALA A 178 -18.91 12.07 6.44
C ALA A 178 -19.14 13.11 5.34
N GLU A 179 -19.69 12.73 4.19
CA GLU A 179 -19.97 13.67 3.09
C GLU A 179 -20.92 14.81 3.52
N ILE A 180 -21.93 14.48 4.31
CA ILE A 180 -22.92 15.47 4.80
C ILE A 180 -22.26 16.41 5.81
N GLU A 181 -21.47 15.88 6.73
CA GLU A 181 -20.81 16.64 7.78
C GLU A 181 -19.70 17.53 7.22
N LEU A 182 -18.93 17.01 6.26
CA LEU A 182 -17.88 17.75 5.57
C LEU A 182 -18.41 18.98 4.83
N VAL A 183 -19.67 19.00 4.38
CA VAL A 183 -20.27 20.18 3.71
C VAL A 183 -20.17 21.43 4.58
N SER A 184 -20.33 21.29 5.89
CA SER A 184 -20.29 22.38 6.85
C SER A 184 -18.86 22.80 7.26
N LEU A 185 -17.85 21.99 6.94
CA LEU A 185 -16.49 22.21 7.38
C LEU A 185 -15.69 23.10 6.42
N VAL A 186 -14.90 24.00 7.00
CA VAL A 186 -14.01 24.88 6.23
C VAL A 186 -12.84 24.07 5.65
N ALA A 187 -12.52 24.35 4.39
CA ALA A 187 -11.38 23.74 3.66
C ALA A 187 -11.44 22.20 3.62
N ARG A 188 -12.65 21.63 3.52
CA ARG A 188 -12.92 20.19 3.48
C ARG A 188 -12.08 19.47 2.39
N GLU A 189 -11.86 20.12 1.26
CA GLU A 189 -11.14 19.56 0.11
C GLU A 189 -9.65 19.28 0.41
N THR A 190 -9.10 19.92 1.43
CA THR A 190 -7.67 19.81 1.78
C THR A 190 -7.43 19.08 3.10
N ARG A 191 -8.48 18.62 3.79
CA ARG A 191 -8.33 18.00 5.11
C ARG A 191 -7.46 16.75 5.07
N LEU A 192 -7.76 15.81 4.15
CA LEU A 192 -6.95 14.61 3.99
C LEU A 192 -5.52 14.95 3.59
N GLN A 193 -5.34 15.85 2.63
CA GLN A 193 -4.00 16.28 2.18
C GLN A 193 -3.18 16.83 3.35
N ARG A 194 -3.75 17.68 4.18
CA ARG A 194 -3.07 18.25 5.35
C ARG A 194 -2.71 17.16 6.35
N ALA A 195 -3.65 16.27 6.68
CA ALA A 195 -3.42 15.19 7.62
C ALA A 195 -2.29 14.27 7.15
N VAL A 196 -2.26 13.92 5.86
CA VAL A 196 -1.19 13.10 5.26
C VAL A 196 0.15 13.83 5.29
N THR A 197 0.17 15.13 4.92
CA THR A 197 1.41 15.93 4.95
C THR A 197 1.99 15.98 6.36
N THR A 198 1.17 16.30 7.36
CA THR A 198 1.60 16.34 8.76
C THR A 198 2.14 14.98 9.22
N TYR A 199 1.45 13.90 8.91
CA TYR A 199 1.90 12.55 9.28
C TYR A 199 3.25 12.18 8.65
N VAL A 200 3.44 12.51 7.36
CA VAL A 200 4.72 12.25 6.66
C VAL A 200 5.85 13.07 7.28
N GLU A 201 5.59 14.33 7.63
CA GLU A 201 6.58 15.20 8.29
C GLU A 201 6.95 14.68 9.69
N GLU A 202 5.96 14.21 10.47
CA GLU A 202 6.17 13.58 11.79
C GLU A 202 7.05 12.33 11.68
N ARG A 203 6.79 11.45 10.70
CA ARG A 203 7.57 10.23 10.47
C ARG A 203 9.00 10.55 10.02
N ALA A 204 9.17 11.50 9.11
CA ALA A 204 10.49 11.95 8.68
C ALA A 204 11.30 12.54 9.84
N ALA A 205 10.68 13.31 10.73
CA ALA A 205 11.33 13.84 11.92
C ALA A 205 11.74 12.75 12.94
N ALA A 206 11.00 11.63 12.97
CA ALA A 206 11.30 10.46 13.80
C ALA A 206 12.40 9.55 13.21
N GLY A 207 12.82 9.78 11.95
CA GLY A 207 13.87 9.00 11.27
C GLY A 207 13.35 7.74 10.57
N ASP A 208 12.07 7.73 10.22
CA ASP A 208 11.39 6.61 9.52
C ASP A 208 11.24 6.85 8.01
#